data_1c83e04f93a40c6dd7f99d23bf068067
#
_entry.id   1c83e04f93a40c6dd7f99d23bf068067
#
_cell.length_a   1.000
_cell.length_b   1.000
_cell.length_c   1.000
_cell.angle_alpha   90.00
_cell.angle_beta   90.00
_cell.angle_gamma   90.00
#
_symmetry.space_group_name_H-M   'P 1'
#
loop_
_entity.id
_entity.type
_entity.pdbx_description
1 polymer ?
#
loop_
_entity_poly.entity_id
_entity_poly.type
_entity_poly.pdbx_seq_one_letter_code
_entity_poly.pdbx_strand_id
1 'polypeptide(L)'
;DMFLGALLPGLVLVALYMIYVFIFARIKRGVAPPVPFKGNFDLKFWLRVVVIIIPPLALIFAVLGSILMGIATVNQAGSIGAIGATLMAGYRLYEGKKSAFYPLILIIGSLIPITFFASNYELNVKNLEERDLSAIYITAFFVVIFIIGIGWSFWRTFKTENVLKEVVTETCVTTSMVFIILLGAAMLTSGFRAFGGEELVRDFLQDLPGGFWTQFVVVMIVIFLLGFF
;
A
#
# COMPACT_ATOMS: atom_id res chain seq x y z
N ASP A 1 6.03 1.75 15.17
CA ASP A 1 5.02 2.23 16.14
C ASP A 1 3.99 3.19 15.54
N MET A 2 4.37 4.14 14.65
CA MET A 2 3.41 5.07 14.03
C MET A 2 2.32 4.37 13.19
N PHE A 3 2.68 3.38 12.38
CA PHE A 3 1.71 2.62 11.58
C PHE A 3 0.76 1.80 12.45
N LEU A 4 1.26 1.21 13.52
CA LEU A 4 0.43 0.47 14.49
C LEU A 4 -0.53 1.41 15.21
N GLY A 5 -0.07 2.62 15.58
CA GLY A 5 -0.89 3.65 16.20
C GLY A 5 -2.01 4.18 15.29
N ALA A 6 -1.82 4.18 13.96
CA ALA A 6 -2.81 4.61 12.99
C ALA A 6 -3.92 3.56 12.73
N LEU A 7 -3.71 2.31 13.10
CA LEU A 7 -4.64 1.21 12.81
C LEU A 7 -5.96 1.37 13.59
N LEU A 8 -5.89 1.72 14.88
CA LEU A 8 -7.08 1.92 15.71
C LEU A 8 -7.94 3.09 15.23
N PRO A 9 -7.39 4.32 15.02
CA PRO A 9 -8.13 5.42 14.42
C PRO A 9 -8.72 5.11 13.05
N GLY A 10 -7.99 4.35 12.23
CA GLY A 10 -8.45 3.91 10.92
C GLY A 10 -9.70 3.02 11.01
N LEU A 11 -9.71 2.04 11.92
CA LEU A 11 -10.88 1.18 12.15
C LEU A 11 -12.08 1.97 12.70
N VAL A 12 -11.84 2.91 13.60
CA VAL A 12 -12.91 3.80 14.12
C VAL A 12 -13.50 4.64 12.99
N LEU A 13 -12.66 5.18 12.11
CA LEU A 13 -13.11 5.96 10.97
C LEU A 13 -13.97 5.12 10.00
N VAL A 14 -13.56 3.89 9.70
CA VAL A 14 -14.35 2.97 8.87
C VAL A 14 -15.71 2.68 9.51
N ALA A 15 -15.74 2.43 10.84
CA ALA A 15 -16.99 2.21 11.57
C ALA A 15 -17.90 3.44 11.51
N LEU A 16 -17.35 4.64 11.69
CA LEU A 16 -18.10 5.89 11.59
C LEU A 16 -18.67 6.11 10.18
N TYR A 17 -17.90 5.83 9.12
CA TYR A 17 -18.41 5.89 7.75
C TYR A 17 -19.54 4.89 7.50
N MET A 18 -19.41 3.66 7.97
CA MET A 18 -20.48 2.67 7.84
C MET A 18 -21.76 3.11 8.56
N ILE A 19 -21.62 3.62 9.77
CA ILE A 19 -22.77 4.15 10.55
C ILE A 19 -23.40 5.35 9.83
N TYR A 20 -22.58 6.29 9.35
CA TYR A 20 -23.05 7.46 8.62
C TYR A 20 -23.85 7.06 7.37
N VAL A 21 -23.27 6.20 6.53
CA VAL A 21 -23.93 5.73 5.29
C VAL A 21 -25.23 5.01 5.61
N PHE A 22 -25.24 4.17 6.64
CA PHE A 22 -26.43 3.43 7.07
C PHE A 22 -27.54 4.38 7.55
N ILE A 23 -27.22 5.36 8.40
CA ILE A 23 -28.18 6.34 8.92
C ILE A 23 -28.69 7.21 7.76
N PHE A 24 -27.79 7.70 6.90
CA PHE A 24 -28.16 8.57 5.79
C PHE A 24 -29.05 7.85 4.77
N ALA A 25 -28.76 6.60 4.45
CA ALA A 25 -29.59 5.75 3.59
C ALA A 25 -30.98 5.49 4.17
N ARG A 26 -31.09 5.41 5.50
CA ARG A 26 -32.39 5.28 6.21
C ARG A 26 -33.21 6.55 6.20
N ILE A 27 -32.57 7.70 6.42
CA ILE A 27 -33.24 9.00 6.49
C ILE A 27 -33.71 9.46 5.10
N LYS A 28 -32.82 9.37 4.10
CA LYS A 28 -33.10 9.78 2.71
C LYS A 28 -33.24 8.57 1.78
N ARG A 29 -34.40 7.95 1.79
CA ARG A 29 -34.69 6.74 1.00
C ARG A 29 -34.48 6.85 -0.51
N GLY A 30 -34.41 8.07 -1.09
CA GLY A 30 -34.15 8.30 -2.50
C GLY A 30 -32.69 8.40 -2.91
N VAL A 31 -31.77 8.58 -1.96
CA VAL A 31 -30.32 8.80 -2.23
C VAL A 31 -29.57 7.47 -2.40
N ALA A 32 -30.03 6.42 -1.77
CA ALA A 32 -29.46 5.08 -1.88
C ALA A 32 -30.53 4.07 -2.36
N PRO A 33 -30.94 4.13 -3.65
CA PRO A 33 -31.91 3.17 -4.17
C PRO A 33 -31.29 1.77 -4.12
N PRO A 34 -32.08 0.75 -3.72
CA PRO A 34 -31.60 -0.62 -3.72
C PRO A 34 -31.25 -1.05 -5.15
N VAL A 35 -30.03 -1.49 -5.36
CA VAL A 35 -29.61 -2.04 -6.64
C VAL A 35 -30.35 -3.37 -6.84
N PRO A 36 -31.19 -3.52 -7.90
CA PRO A 36 -31.90 -4.76 -8.13
C PRO A 36 -30.91 -5.87 -8.45
N PHE A 37 -30.65 -6.74 -7.50
CA PHE A 37 -29.81 -7.90 -7.68
C PHE A 37 -30.65 -9.02 -8.30
N LYS A 38 -30.41 -9.33 -9.58
CA LYS A 38 -31.11 -10.40 -10.33
C LYS A 38 -30.47 -11.79 -10.13
N GLY A 39 -29.51 -11.96 -9.26
CA GLY A 39 -28.81 -13.21 -9.02
C GLY A 39 -29.25 -13.92 -7.73
N ASN A 40 -29.05 -15.23 -7.66
CA ASN A 40 -29.20 -16.01 -6.44
C ASN A 40 -27.94 -15.87 -5.58
N PHE A 41 -28.12 -15.70 -4.25
CA PHE A 41 -27.04 -15.71 -3.28
C PHE A 41 -26.59 -17.16 -2.99
N ASP A 42 -26.15 -17.87 -4.05
CA ASP A 42 -25.65 -19.22 -3.96
C ASP A 42 -24.21 -19.24 -3.42
N LEU A 43 -23.80 -20.41 -2.90
CA LEU A 43 -22.42 -20.66 -2.46
C LEU A 43 -21.40 -20.27 -3.54
N LYS A 44 -21.72 -20.49 -4.81
CA LYS A 44 -20.90 -20.08 -5.97
C LYS A 44 -20.71 -18.57 -6.07
N PHE A 45 -21.73 -17.79 -5.72
CA PHE A 45 -21.63 -16.33 -5.67
C PHE A 45 -20.64 -15.91 -4.58
N TRP A 46 -20.80 -16.41 -3.36
CA TRP A 46 -19.91 -16.10 -2.25
C TRP A 46 -18.46 -16.55 -2.50
N LEU A 47 -18.26 -17.74 -3.06
CA LEU A 47 -16.91 -18.17 -3.47
C LEU A 47 -16.30 -17.25 -4.51
N ARG A 48 -17.06 -16.76 -5.49
CA ARG A 48 -16.56 -15.81 -6.48
C ARG A 48 -16.18 -14.46 -5.84
N VAL A 49 -17.00 -13.95 -4.93
CA VAL A 49 -16.71 -12.71 -4.19
C VAL A 49 -15.42 -12.86 -3.39
N VAL A 50 -15.27 -13.96 -2.66
CA VAL A 50 -14.08 -14.27 -1.86
C VAL A 50 -12.84 -14.36 -2.75
N VAL A 51 -12.89 -15.10 -3.85
CA VAL A 51 -11.76 -15.26 -4.79
C VAL A 51 -11.35 -13.93 -5.42
N ILE A 52 -12.28 -13.01 -5.65
CA ILE A 52 -11.95 -11.68 -6.21
C ILE A 52 -11.34 -10.74 -5.15
N ILE A 53 -11.80 -10.83 -3.91
CA ILE A 53 -11.38 -9.94 -2.82
C ILE A 53 -10.05 -10.40 -2.17
N ILE A 54 -9.82 -11.72 -2.06
CA ILE A 54 -8.63 -12.26 -1.39
C ILE A 54 -7.31 -11.72 -1.97
N PRO A 55 -7.06 -11.71 -3.29
CA PRO A 55 -5.77 -11.28 -3.80
C PRO A 55 -5.41 -9.83 -3.45
N PRO A 56 -6.29 -8.81 -3.63
CA PRO A 56 -6.00 -7.43 -3.20
C PRO A 56 -5.79 -7.31 -1.69
N LEU A 57 -6.62 -7.99 -0.88
CA LEU A 57 -6.45 -7.98 0.57
C LEU A 57 -5.14 -8.65 0.99
N ALA A 58 -4.80 -9.80 0.40
CA ALA A 58 -3.54 -10.49 0.67
C ALA A 58 -2.33 -9.59 0.35
N LEU A 59 -2.38 -8.83 -0.75
CA LEU A 59 -1.34 -7.88 -1.09
C LEU A 59 -1.23 -6.76 -0.06
N ILE A 60 -2.37 -6.17 0.36
CA ILE A 60 -2.40 -5.14 1.40
C ILE A 60 -1.82 -5.68 2.71
N PHE A 61 -2.24 -6.86 3.14
CA PHE A 61 -1.72 -7.50 4.35
C PHE A 61 -0.24 -7.87 4.24
N ALA A 62 0.23 -8.31 3.07
CA ALA A 62 1.64 -8.59 2.84
C ALA A 62 2.50 -7.32 2.96
N VAL A 63 2.07 -6.21 2.35
CA VAL A 63 2.77 -4.93 2.37
C VAL A 63 2.76 -4.32 3.77
N LEU A 64 1.58 -4.09 4.34
CA LEU A 64 1.45 -3.50 5.68
C LEU A 64 1.99 -4.42 6.78
N GLY A 65 1.72 -5.72 6.67
CA GLY A 65 2.21 -6.71 7.63
C GLY A 65 3.73 -6.79 7.66
N SER A 66 4.40 -6.70 6.52
CA SER A 66 5.87 -6.70 6.45
C SER A 66 6.48 -5.46 7.13
N ILE A 67 5.82 -4.30 7.03
CA ILE A 67 6.24 -3.07 7.74
C ILE A 67 5.98 -3.21 9.24
N LEU A 68 4.80 -3.68 9.64
CA LEU A 68 4.41 -3.80 11.05
C LEU A 68 5.25 -4.81 11.81
N MET A 69 5.65 -5.90 11.15
CA MET A 69 6.55 -6.91 11.70
C MET A 69 8.03 -6.48 11.68
N GLY A 70 8.36 -5.32 11.08
CA GLY A 70 9.74 -4.84 10.96
C GLY A 70 10.59 -5.64 9.98
N ILE A 71 9.98 -6.48 9.13
CA ILE A 71 10.67 -7.31 8.13
C ILE A 71 11.14 -6.45 6.95
N ALA A 72 10.32 -5.47 6.54
CA ALA A 72 10.60 -4.60 5.43
C ALA A 72 10.51 -3.13 5.82
N THR A 73 11.39 -2.32 5.26
CA THR A 73 11.26 -0.86 5.30
C THR A 73 10.09 -0.39 4.41
N VAL A 74 9.61 0.83 4.60
CA VAL A 74 8.52 1.41 3.81
C VAL A 74 8.82 1.35 2.31
N ASN A 75 10.07 1.63 1.91
CA ASN A 75 10.51 1.59 0.51
C ASN A 75 10.51 0.16 -0.05
N GLN A 76 10.97 -0.82 0.73
CA GLN A 76 10.97 -2.23 0.35
C GLN A 76 9.54 -2.76 0.24
N ALA A 77 8.66 -2.41 1.16
CA ALA A 77 7.25 -2.77 1.14
C ALA A 77 6.52 -2.15 -0.07
N GLY A 78 6.85 -0.90 -0.44
CA GLY A 78 6.38 -0.29 -1.68
C GLY A 78 6.78 -1.08 -2.92
N SER A 79 8.02 -1.57 -2.98
CA SER A 79 8.50 -2.43 -4.08
C SER A 79 7.75 -3.77 -4.14
N ILE A 80 7.50 -4.41 -2.98
CA ILE A 80 6.70 -5.63 -2.88
C ILE A 80 5.27 -5.37 -3.40
N GLY A 81 4.67 -4.24 -3.01
CA GLY A 81 3.36 -3.81 -3.49
C GLY A 81 3.31 -3.62 -5.01
N ALA A 82 4.30 -2.95 -5.59
CA ALA A 82 4.39 -2.71 -7.03
C ALA A 82 4.53 -4.02 -7.81
N ILE A 83 5.40 -4.94 -7.37
CA ILE A 83 5.56 -6.27 -7.97
C ILE A 83 4.26 -7.06 -7.85
N GLY A 84 3.66 -7.12 -6.66
CA GLY A 84 2.42 -7.84 -6.44
C GLY A 84 1.25 -7.29 -7.27
N ALA A 85 1.10 -5.98 -7.37
CA ALA A 85 0.10 -5.34 -8.24
C ALA A 85 0.32 -5.67 -9.72
N THR A 86 1.57 -5.65 -10.19
CA THR A 86 1.92 -6.04 -11.57
C THR A 86 1.58 -7.49 -11.86
N LEU A 87 1.79 -8.40 -10.89
CA LEU A 87 1.42 -9.80 -11.01
C LEU A 87 -0.09 -10.00 -11.09
N MET A 88 -0.83 -9.30 -10.23
CA MET A 88 -2.29 -9.33 -10.24
C MET A 88 -2.86 -8.78 -11.55
N ALA A 89 -2.32 -7.67 -12.05
CA ALA A 89 -2.70 -7.10 -13.33
C ALA A 89 -2.42 -8.08 -14.49
N GLY A 90 -1.21 -8.64 -14.53
CA GLY A 90 -0.82 -9.64 -15.53
C GLY A 90 -1.69 -10.90 -15.52
N TYR A 91 -2.12 -11.35 -14.32
CA TYR A 91 -3.07 -12.46 -14.18
C TYR A 91 -4.47 -12.06 -14.68
N ARG A 92 -4.99 -10.92 -14.22
CA ARG A 92 -6.34 -10.44 -14.55
C ARG A 92 -6.55 -10.22 -16.04
N LEU A 93 -5.54 -9.65 -16.72
CA LEU A 93 -5.58 -9.39 -18.17
C LEU A 93 -5.63 -10.66 -19.02
N TYR A 94 -5.20 -11.79 -18.47
CA TYR A 94 -5.20 -13.09 -19.14
C TYR A 94 -6.15 -14.10 -18.50
N GLU A 95 -7.10 -13.62 -17.67
CA GLU A 95 -8.11 -14.46 -17.03
C GLU A 95 -8.90 -15.26 -18.08
N GLY A 96 -9.04 -16.55 -17.84
CA GLY A 96 -9.67 -17.50 -18.78
C GLY A 96 -8.70 -18.25 -19.71
N LYS A 97 -7.42 -17.87 -19.77
CA LYS A 97 -6.38 -18.62 -20.50
C LYS A 97 -5.54 -19.43 -19.52
N LYS A 98 -5.26 -20.70 -19.83
CA LYS A 98 -4.37 -21.55 -18.99
C LYS A 98 -3.00 -20.92 -18.76
N SER A 99 -2.54 -20.08 -19.68
CA SER A 99 -1.26 -19.38 -19.56
C SER A 99 -1.25 -18.27 -18.51
N ALA A 100 -2.41 -17.86 -17.95
CA ALA A 100 -2.49 -16.81 -16.95
C ALA A 100 -1.67 -17.14 -15.69
N PHE A 101 -1.63 -18.41 -15.32
CA PHE A 101 -0.97 -18.88 -14.09
C PHE A 101 0.55 -19.06 -14.22
N TYR A 102 1.11 -19.18 -15.43
CA TYR A 102 2.54 -19.50 -15.58
C TYR A 102 3.50 -18.50 -14.93
N PRO A 103 3.37 -17.16 -15.08
CA PRO A 103 4.25 -16.24 -14.35
C PRO A 103 4.09 -16.34 -12.84
N LEU A 104 2.87 -16.54 -12.35
CA LEU A 104 2.59 -16.67 -10.92
C LEU A 104 3.25 -17.93 -10.34
N ILE A 105 3.15 -19.07 -11.03
CA ILE A 105 3.79 -20.34 -10.63
C ILE A 105 5.32 -20.20 -10.63
N LEU A 106 5.91 -19.54 -11.64
CA LEU A 106 7.35 -19.30 -11.69
C LEU A 106 7.82 -18.44 -10.53
N ILE A 107 7.07 -17.40 -10.17
CA ILE A 107 7.43 -16.48 -9.10
C ILE A 107 7.27 -17.14 -7.74
N ILE A 108 6.12 -17.76 -7.45
CA ILE A 108 5.90 -18.46 -6.17
C ILE A 108 6.87 -19.65 -6.05
N GLY A 109 7.04 -20.41 -7.13
CA GLY A 109 7.95 -21.57 -7.17
C GLY A 109 9.42 -21.21 -6.98
N SER A 110 9.84 -20.01 -7.36
CA SER A 110 11.21 -19.52 -7.12
C SER A 110 11.36 -18.86 -5.74
N LEU A 111 10.32 -18.24 -5.20
CA LEU A 111 10.37 -17.59 -3.89
C LEU A 111 10.58 -18.60 -2.75
N ILE A 112 9.97 -19.79 -2.83
CA ILE A 112 10.09 -20.83 -1.80
C ILE A 112 11.56 -21.27 -1.62
N PRO A 113 12.30 -21.68 -2.68
CA PRO A 113 13.71 -22.00 -2.53
C PRO A 113 14.57 -20.82 -2.08
N ILE A 114 14.32 -19.61 -2.62
CA ILE A 114 15.07 -18.40 -2.23
C ILE A 114 14.94 -18.15 -0.72
N THR A 115 13.72 -18.20 -0.17
CA THR A 115 13.48 -18.00 1.26
C THR A 115 14.09 -19.11 2.11
N PHE A 116 14.02 -20.37 1.64
CA PHE A 116 14.62 -21.50 2.32
C PHE A 116 16.14 -21.37 2.42
N PHE A 117 16.81 -21.07 1.31
CA PHE A 117 18.26 -20.90 1.30
C PHE A 117 18.70 -19.64 2.04
N ALA A 118 17.95 -18.53 1.95
CA ALA A 118 18.24 -17.30 2.68
C ALA A 118 18.10 -17.46 4.21
N SER A 119 17.25 -18.38 4.67
CA SER A 119 17.06 -18.66 6.10
C SER A 119 18.09 -19.62 6.70
N ASN A 120 18.64 -20.53 5.89
CA ASN A 120 19.51 -21.61 6.38
C ASN A 120 20.99 -21.44 6.02
N TYR A 121 21.36 -20.54 5.13
CA TYR A 121 22.73 -20.34 4.65
C TYR A 121 23.10 -18.86 4.64
N GLU A 122 24.37 -18.56 4.93
CA GLU A 122 24.90 -17.21 4.77
C GLU A 122 25.12 -16.90 3.29
N LEU A 123 24.21 -16.12 2.68
CA LEU A 123 24.30 -15.69 1.29
C LEU A 123 25.19 -14.44 1.09
N ASN A 124 26.01 -14.09 2.07
CA ASN A 124 26.88 -12.92 2.00
C ASN A 124 28.13 -13.21 1.16
N VAL A 125 28.17 -12.66 -0.05
CA VAL A 125 29.26 -12.83 -1.02
C VAL A 125 30.63 -12.32 -0.53
N LYS A 126 30.65 -11.52 0.55
CA LYS A 126 31.90 -10.99 1.12
C LYS A 126 32.65 -11.96 2.03
N ASN A 127 31.96 -12.93 2.63
CA ASN A 127 32.51 -13.93 3.55
C ASN A 127 32.17 -15.32 3.00
N LEU A 128 32.89 -15.72 1.95
CA LEU A 128 32.67 -17.02 1.28
C LEU A 128 33.39 -18.12 2.06
N GLU A 129 32.67 -18.96 2.77
CA GLU A 129 33.14 -20.29 3.11
C GLU A 129 32.81 -21.24 1.94
N GLU A 130 33.72 -22.19 1.63
CA GLU A 130 33.55 -23.15 0.49
C GLU A 130 32.23 -23.93 0.57
N ARG A 131 31.67 -24.07 1.76
CA ARG A 131 30.43 -24.78 2.05
C ARG A 131 29.17 -24.08 1.50
N ASP A 132 29.21 -22.76 1.35
CA ASP A 132 28.03 -21.95 0.98
C ASP A 132 28.00 -21.59 -0.51
N LEU A 133 29.08 -21.84 -1.24
CA LEU A 133 29.16 -21.55 -2.67
C LEU A 133 28.05 -22.23 -3.47
N SER A 134 27.74 -23.50 -3.16
CA SER A 134 26.66 -24.25 -3.83
C SER A 134 25.29 -23.64 -3.54
N ALA A 135 25.04 -23.21 -2.30
CA ALA A 135 23.81 -22.55 -1.90
C ALA A 135 23.64 -21.20 -2.62
N ILE A 136 24.72 -20.44 -2.78
CA ILE A 136 24.73 -19.16 -3.49
C ILE A 136 24.38 -19.36 -4.99
N TYR A 137 24.99 -20.35 -5.67
CA TYR A 137 24.68 -20.61 -7.09
C TYR A 137 23.24 -21.08 -7.29
N ILE A 138 22.73 -21.94 -6.41
CA ILE A 138 21.32 -22.40 -6.47
C ILE A 138 20.38 -21.22 -6.22
N THR A 139 20.66 -20.39 -5.24
CA THR A 139 19.83 -19.21 -4.95
C THR A 139 19.87 -18.23 -6.11
N ALA A 140 21.05 -17.96 -6.68
CA ALA A 140 21.19 -17.09 -7.85
C ALA A 140 20.39 -17.60 -9.04
N PHE A 141 20.37 -18.91 -9.29
CA PHE A 141 19.54 -19.52 -10.33
C PHE A 141 18.04 -19.25 -10.10
N PHE A 142 17.54 -19.43 -8.88
CA PHE A 142 16.14 -19.13 -8.57
C PHE A 142 15.82 -17.63 -8.63
N VAL A 143 16.76 -16.75 -8.27
CA VAL A 143 16.61 -15.30 -8.44
C VAL A 143 16.47 -14.93 -9.92
N VAL A 144 17.23 -15.57 -10.82
CA VAL A 144 17.07 -15.35 -12.27
C VAL A 144 15.69 -15.80 -12.75
N ILE A 145 15.20 -16.96 -12.30
CA ILE A 145 13.84 -17.43 -12.60
C ILE A 145 12.79 -16.44 -12.10
N PHE A 146 12.97 -15.93 -10.89
CA PHE A 146 12.09 -14.91 -10.29
C PHE A 146 12.03 -13.64 -11.15
N ILE A 147 13.20 -13.13 -11.59
CA ILE A 147 13.29 -11.96 -12.47
C ILE A 147 12.61 -12.21 -13.81
N ILE A 148 12.79 -13.39 -14.40
CA ILE A 148 12.14 -13.79 -15.65
C ILE A 148 10.60 -13.83 -15.45
N GLY A 149 10.11 -14.37 -14.34
CA GLY A 149 8.68 -14.40 -14.01
C GLY A 149 8.06 -13.02 -13.92
N ILE A 150 8.74 -12.09 -13.23
CA ILE A 150 8.31 -10.68 -13.12
C ILE A 150 8.36 -10.02 -14.50
N GLY A 151 9.45 -10.17 -15.25
CA GLY A 151 9.61 -9.63 -16.59
C GLY A 151 8.52 -10.11 -17.55
N TRP A 152 8.14 -11.38 -17.45
CA TRP A 152 7.05 -11.93 -18.24
C TRP A 152 5.68 -11.32 -17.88
N SER A 153 5.40 -11.16 -16.58
CA SER A 153 4.17 -10.49 -16.13
C SER A 153 4.13 -9.03 -16.60
N PHE A 154 5.26 -8.32 -16.47
CA PHE A 154 5.40 -6.94 -16.93
C PHE A 154 5.22 -6.83 -18.44
N TRP A 155 5.81 -7.74 -19.23
CA TRP A 155 5.64 -7.78 -20.68
C TRP A 155 4.19 -7.99 -21.10
N ARG A 156 3.44 -8.81 -20.37
CA ARG A 156 2.01 -9.01 -20.59
C ARG A 156 1.20 -7.73 -20.36
N THR A 157 1.50 -7.03 -19.28
CA THR A 157 0.86 -5.76 -18.95
C THR A 157 1.21 -4.69 -19.98
N PHE A 158 2.45 -4.69 -20.47
CA PHE A 158 2.91 -3.78 -21.53
C PHE A 158 2.20 -4.03 -22.87
N LYS A 159 1.97 -5.29 -23.24
CA LYS A 159 1.34 -5.67 -24.52
C LYS A 159 -0.17 -5.45 -24.53
N THR A 160 -0.81 -5.24 -23.39
CA THR A 160 -2.25 -5.07 -23.27
C THR A 160 -2.58 -3.58 -23.21
N GLU A 161 -3.37 -3.13 -24.15
CA GLU A 161 -3.96 -1.81 -24.37
C GLU A 161 -3.66 -0.72 -23.31
N ASN A 162 -2.55 0.02 -23.51
CA ASN A 162 -2.23 1.27 -22.77
C ASN A 162 -2.24 1.21 -21.23
N VAL A 163 -2.52 0.08 -20.60
CA VAL A 163 -2.61 -0.08 -19.15
C VAL A 163 -1.33 0.41 -18.45
N LEU A 164 -0.16 0.02 -18.98
CA LEU A 164 1.11 0.46 -18.38
C LEU A 164 1.32 1.97 -18.55
N LYS A 165 0.96 2.53 -19.72
CA LYS A 165 1.06 3.97 -19.96
C LYS A 165 0.17 4.75 -18.99
N GLU A 166 -1.04 4.26 -18.75
CA GLU A 166 -2.00 4.87 -17.83
C GLU A 166 -1.45 4.83 -16.40
N VAL A 167 -1.00 3.67 -15.93
CA VAL A 167 -0.38 3.51 -14.59
C VAL A 167 0.84 4.41 -14.41
N VAL A 168 1.74 4.48 -15.39
CA VAL A 168 2.93 5.33 -15.32
C VAL A 168 2.53 6.80 -15.29
N THR A 169 1.58 7.22 -16.13
CA THR A 169 1.10 8.61 -16.17
C THR A 169 0.46 9.00 -14.85
N GLU A 170 -0.44 8.19 -14.31
CA GLU A 170 -1.09 8.40 -13.01
C GLU A 170 -0.06 8.46 -11.87
N THR A 171 0.92 7.57 -11.88
CA THR A 171 2.01 7.57 -10.89
C THR A 171 2.84 8.83 -10.98
N CYS A 172 3.22 9.26 -12.20
CA CYS A 172 3.98 10.50 -12.41
C CYS A 172 3.20 11.73 -11.94
N VAL A 173 1.92 11.82 -12.28
CA VAL A 173 1.05 12.94 -11.87
C VAL A 173 0.94 12.99 -10.35
N THR A 174 0.61 11.86 -9.71
CA THR A 174 0.46 11.80 -8.25
C THR A 174 1.78 12.12 -7.53
N THR A 175 2.89 11.54 -7.98
CA THR A 175 4.21 11.79 -7.39
C THR A 175 4.62 13.24 -7.55
N SER A 176 4.43 13.82 -8.75
CA SER A 176 4.74 15.24 -9.01
C SER A 176 3.91 16.17 -8.13
N MET A 177 2.61 15.86 -7.96
CA MET A 177 1.73 16.62 -7.07
C MET A 177 2.23 16.60 -5.62
N VAL A 178 2.60 15.44 -5.10
CA VAL A 178 3.15 15.31 -3.73
C VAL A 178 4.45 16.10 -3.58
N PHE A 179 5.37 16.01 -4.57
CA PHE A 179 6.62 16.77 -4.53
C PHE A 179 6.42 18.28 -4.55
N ILE A 180 5.50 18.79 -5.37
CA ILE A 180 5.20 20.23 -5.42
C ILE A 180 4.61 20.69 -4.09
N ILE A 181 3.70 19.92 -3.48
CA ILE A 181 3.13 20.24 -2.17
C ILE A 181 4.23 20.27 -1.09
N LEU A 182 5.12 19.27 -1.06
CA LEU A 182 6.23 19.21 -0.11
C LEU A 182 7.20 20.40 -0.28
N LEU A 183 7.51 20.77 -1.52
CA LEU A 183 8.37 21.92 -1.83
C LEU A 183 7.72 23.22 -1.35
N GLY A 184 6.44 23.43 -1.68
CA GLY A 184 5.67 24.58 -1.22
C GLY A 184 5.59 24.69 0.30
N ALA A 185 5.33 23.56 0.97
CA ALA A 185 5.31 23.49 2.44
C ALA A 185 6.67 23.81 3.06
N ALA A 186 7.76 23.30 2.47
CA ALA A 186 9.13 23.58 2.93
C ALA A 186 9.47 25.07 2.78
N MET A 187 9.13 25.69 1.65
CA MET A 187 9.33 27.12 1.41
C MET A 187 8.52 27.98 2.40
N LEU A 188 7.23 27.65 2.57
CA LEU A 188 6.35 28.33 3.52
C LEU A 188 6.88 28.25 4.94
N THR A 189 7.28 27.04 5.37
CA THR A 189 7.81 26.81 6.71
C THR A 189 9.12 27.58 6.92
N SER A 190 10.01 27.60 5.93
CA SER A 190 11.27 28.36 6.01
C SER A 190 11.03 29.87 6.12
N GLY A 191 10.12 30.40 5.31
CA GLY A 191 9.72 31.80 5.38
C GLY A 191 9.07 32.14 6.74
N PHE A 192 8.15 31.32 7.19
CA PHE A 192 7.46 31.48 8.48
C PHE A 192 8.45 31.53 9.67
N ARG A 193 9.43 30.64 9.67
CA ARG A 193 10.51 30.63 10.69
C ARG A 193 11.38 31.86 10.61
N ALA A 194 11.76 32.29 9.40
CA ALA A 194 12.60 33.46 9.20
C ALA A 194 11.96 34.76 9.72
N PHE A 195 10.63 34.85 9.71
CA PHE A 195 9.86 35.95 10.25
C PHE A 195 9.48 35.83 11.73
N GLY A 196 10.02 34.83 12.46
CA GLY A 196 9.73 34.61 13.88
C GLY A 196 8.35 34.01 14.15
N GLY A 197 7.69 33.48 13.16
CA GLY A 197 6.33 32.90 13.31
C GLY A 197 6.28 31.71 14.24
N GLU A 198 7.37 30.95 14.38
CA GLU A 198 7.47 29.83 15.33
C GLU A 198 7.38 30.31 16.79
N GLU A 199 8.03 31.43 17.13
CA GLU A 199 7.97 32.04 18.46
C GLU A 199 6.57 32.57 18.76
N LEU A 200 5.95 33.27 17.80
CA LEU A 200 4.57 33.76 17.96
C LEU A 200 3.56 32.64 18.25
N VAL A 201 3.66 31.52 17.52
CA VAL A 201 2.76 30.38 17.77
C VAL A 201 3.04 29.73 19.11
N ARG A 202 4.31 29.61 19.48
CA ARG A 202 4.72 29.04 20.78
C ARG A 202 4.17 29.88 21.93
N ASP A 203 4.37 31.20 21.89
CA ASP A 203 3.92 32.11 22.93
C ASP A 203 2.40 32.10 23.03
N PHE A 204 1.71 32.19 21.90
CA PHE A 204 0.25 32.07 21.84
C PHE A 204 -0.25 30.78 22.50
N LEU A 205 0.36 29.64 22.22
CA LEU A 205 -0.04 28.36 22.79
C LEU A 205 0.26 28.28 24.31
N GLN A 206 1.37 28.88 24.77
CA GLN A 206 1.75 28.89 26.18
C GLN A 206 0.87 29.81 27.01
N ASP A 207 0.37 30.90 26.46
CA ASP A 207 -0.52 31.85 27.10
C ASP A 207 -1.97 31.33 27.26
N LEU A 208 -2.30 30.21 26.63
CA LEU A 208 -3.65 29.64 26.73
C LEU A 208 -3.93 29.10 28.15
N PRO A 209 -5.00 29.56 28.79
CA PRO A 209 -5.40 29.04 30.09
C PRO A 209 -5.89 27.58 29.95
N GLY A 210 -5.48 26.70 30.89
CA GLY A 210 -5.96 25.31 30.90
C GLY A 210 -4.89 24.24 30.65
N GLY A 211 -3.61 24.64 30.43
CA GLY A 211 -2.47 23.75 30.31
C GLY A 211 -2.48 22.89 29.05
N PHE A 212 -1.78 21.75 29.10
CA PHE A 212 -1.54 20.85 27.98
C PHE A 212 -2.80 20.46 27.19
N TRP A 213 -3.90 20.14 27.88
CA TRP A 213 -5.13 19.70 27.23
C TRP A 213 -5.78 20.77 26.35
N THR A 214 -5.78 22.02 26.84
CA THR A 214 -6.35 23.15 26.08
C THR A 214 -5.51 23.41 24.83
N GLN A 215 -4.18 23.43 24.96
CA GLN A 215 -3.25 23.56 23.84
C GLN A 215 -3.46 22.46 22.81
N PHE A 216 -3.56 21.21 23.25
CA PHE A 216 -3.80 20.06 22.38
C PHE A 216 -5.11 20.20 21.59
N VAL A 217 -6.21 20.54 22.27
CA VAL A 217 -7.53 20.70 21.63
C VAL A 217 -7.51 21.83 20.60
N VAL A 218 -6.90 22.96 20.93
CA VAL A 218 -6.78 24.11 20.01
C VAL A 218 -6.00 23.71 18.76
N VAL A 219 -4.85 23.05 18.91
CA VAL A 219 -4.05 22.54 17.79
C VAL A 219 -4.85 21.55 16.94
N MET A 220 -5.58 20.62 17.56
CA MET A 220 -6.42 19.65 16.85
C MET A 220 -7.54 20.35 16.07
N ILE A 221 -8.19 21.38 16.62
CA ILE A 221 -9.21 22.16 15.91
C ILE A 221 -8.61 22.88 14.70
N VAL A 222 -7.44 23.51 14.85
CA VAL A 222 -6.76 24.18 13.74
C VAL A 222 -6.38 23.19 12.64
N ILE A 223 -5.81 22.03 13.01
CA ILE A 223 -5.47 20.97 12.03
C ILE A 223 -6.72 20.46 11.33
N PHE A 224 -7.83 20.27 12.06
CA PHE A 224 -9.11 19.85 11.50
C PHE A 224 -9.65 20.86 10.49
N LEU A 225 -9.62 22.15 10.81
CA LEU A 225 -10.07 23.22 9.93
C LEU A 225 -9.18 23.32 8.66
N LEU A 226 -7.85 23.25 8.82
CA LEU A 226 -6.91 23.27 7.70
C LEU A 226 -7.02 22.02 6.82
N GLY A 227 -7.38 20.88 7.39
CA GLY A 227 -7.59 19.65 6.61
C GLY A 227 -8.87 19.65 5.77
N PHE A 228 -9.73 20.66 5.94
CA PHE A 228 -10.96 20.83 5.16
C PHE A 228 -10.72 21.64 3.87
N PHE A 229 -9.61 22.38 3.79
CA PHE A 229 -9.17 23.16 2.65
C PHE A 229 -8.09 22.45 1.85
#